data_a74a9d11d14f7a8e67f9320230a49502
#
_entry.id   a74a9d11d14f7a8e67f9320230a49502
#
_cell.length_a   1.000
_cell.length_b   1.000
_cell.length_c   1.000
_cell.angle_alpha   90.00
_cell.angle_beta   90.00
_cell.angle_gamma   90.00
#
_symmetry.space_group_name_H-M   'P 1'
#
loop_
_entity.id
_entity.type
_entity.pdbx_description
1 polymer ?
#
loop_
_entity_poly.entity_id
_entity_poly.type
_entity_poly.pdbx_seq_one_letter_code
_entity_poly.pdbx_strand_id
1 'polypeptide(L)'
;MLSAVAFLHSRSIVHRDLKLENWVLESGKDVWSPLKLIDFGLSTHYRAGERLTRVVGSSYYVAPEVLKKSYTEACDLWSLGVIVYMLLSGAPPFYGKNDEAIKASIVQGEYTFPHELFRDVSDEAMAFVSTLLSYNIEYRYTAGQALTHPWLTSNCDQDALQRTKDGARGAGIMIESSTSRPEPMQL
;
A
#
# COMPACT_ATOMS: atom_id res chain seq x y z
N MET A 1 5.50 -5.99 0.66
CA MET A 1 4.68 -4.77 0.46
C MET A 1 4.62 -3.89 1.71
N LEU A 2 4.08 -4.33 2.84
CA LEU A 2 3.93 -3.52 4.07
C LEU A 2 5.22 -2.86 4.56
N SER A 3 6.34 -3.58 4.57
CA SER A 3 7.64 -3.02 5.00
C SER A 3 8.08 -1.82 4.15
N ALA A 4 7.79 -1.84 2.84
CA ALA A 4 8.08 -0.74 1.95
C ALA A 4 7.18 0.48 2.27
N VAL A 5 5.89 0.25 2.50
CA VAL A 5 4.96 1.34 2.88
C VAL A 5 5.31 1.90 4.27
N ALA A 6 5.64 1.04 5.24
CA ALA A 6 6.12 1.48 6.56
C ALA A 6 7.37 2.36 6.45
N PHE A 7 8.31 2.00 5.58
CA PHE A 7 9.49 2.79 5.31
C PHE A 7 9.14 4.17 4.72
N LEU A 8 8.26 4.24 3.73
CA LEU A 8 7.82 5.50 3.14
C LEU A 8 7.15 6.40 4.18
N HIS A 9 6.21 5.85 4.95
CA HIS A 9 5.48 6.59 5.98
C HIS A 9 6.42 7.09 7.10
N SER A 10 7.46 6.31 7.46
CA SER A 10 8.49 6.75 8.40
C SER A 10 9.33 7.94 7.89
N ARG A 11 9.35 8.17 6.59
CA ARG A 11 10.00 9.31 5.91
C ARG A 11 9.02 10.42 5.53
N SER A 12 7.78 10.35 6.05
CA SER A 12 6.71 11.30 5.73
C SER A 12 6.42 11.36 4.22
N ILE A 13 6.47 10.22 3.55
CA ILE A 13 6.13 10.07 2.13
C ILE A 13 4.87 9.23 2.05
N VAL A 14 3.87 9.70 1.31
CA VAL A 14 2.69 8.95 0.90
C VAL A 14 2.76 8.66 -0.59
N HIS A 15 2.48 7.41 -0.98
CA HIS A 15 2.63 6.96 -2.37
C HIS A 15 1.45 7.38 -3.25
N ARG A 16 0.21 7.19 -2.79
CA ARG A 16 -1.07 7.60 -3.39
C ARG A 16 -1.50 6.86 -4.67
N ASP A 17 -0.69 5.93 -5.16
CA ASP A 17 -1.05 5.07 -6.31
C ASP A 17 -0.52 3.64 -6.12
N LEU A 18 -0.74 3.06 -4.93
CA LEU A 18 -0.43 1.66 -4.71
C LEU A 18 -1.44 0.80 -5.48
N LYS A 19 -0.92 -0.04 -6.38
CA LYS A 19 -1.67 -0.98 -7.22
C LYS A 19 -0.78 -2.17 -7.57
N LEU A 20 -1.34 -3.27 -8.00
CA LEU A 20 -0.59 -4.49 -8.30
C LEU A 20 0.52 -4.24 -9.32
N GLU A 21 0.26 -3.42 -10.33
CA GLU A 21 1.16 -3.10 -11.42
C GLU A 21 2.43 -2.36 -10.97
N ASN A 22 2.39 -1.72 -9.80
CA ASN A 22 3.51 -0.98 -9.24
C ASN A 22 4.40 -1.83 -8.33
N TRP A 23 4.15 -3.15 -8.25
CA TRP A 23 4.99 -4.10 -7.53
C TRP A 23 5.67 -5.06 -8.51
N VAL A 24 6.99 -5.02 -8.55
CA VAL A 24 7.79 -5.87 -9.43
C VAL A 24 8.75 -6.73 -8.63
N LEU A 25 8.98 -7.94 -9.09
CA LEU A 25 10.01 -8.81 -8.54
C LEU A 25 11.40 -8.29 -8.99
N GLU A 26 12.35 -8.20 -8.07
CA GLU A 26 13.72 -7.77 -8.38
C GLU A 26 14.39 -8.70 -9.39
N SER A 27 14.09 -9.99 -9.33
CA SER A 27 14.50 -10.98 -10.30
C SER A 27 13.25 -11.65 -10.88
N GLY A 28 13.00 -11.48 -12.16
CA GLY A 28 11.85 -12.11 -12.83
C GLY A 28 11.92 -13.64 -12.94
N LYS A 29 12.92 -14.28 -12.32
CA LYS A 29 13.17 -15.73 -12.41
C LYS A 29 12.85 -16.49 -11.12
N ASP A 30 12.67 -15.79 -10.00
CA ASP A 30 12.46 -16.40 -8.70
C ASP A 30 11.26 -15.78 -8.00
N VAL A 31 10.26 -16.59 -7.69
CA VAL A 31 9.04 -16.17 -6.97
C VAL A 31 9.33 -15.69 -5.54
N TRP A 32 10.49 -16.04 -4.98
CA TRP A 32 10.98 -15.58 -3.69
C TRP A 32 11.82 -14.31 -3.78
N SER A 33 11.98 -13.76 -4.99
CA SER A 33 12.69 -12.51 -5.19
C SER A 33 12.02 -11.36 -4.44
N PRO A 34 12.78 -10.44 -3.83
CA PRO A 34 12.22 -9.27 -3.18
C PRO A 34 11.30 -8.48 -4.11
N LEU A 35 10.16 -8.04 -3.57
CA LEU A 35 9.26 -7.12 -4.26
C LEU A 35 9.79 -5.69 -4.13
N LYS A 36 9.86 -5.01 -5.26
CA LYS A 36 10.21 -3.58 -5.35
C LYS A 36 8.95 -2.78 -5.69
N LEU A 37 8.74 -1.69 -4.97
CA LEU A 37 7.73 -0.69 -5.31
C LEU A 37 8.32 0.28 -6.31
N ILE A 38 7.60 0.53 -7.38
CA ILE A 38 7.98 1.44 -8.47
C ILE A 38 6.92 2.53 -8.68
N ASP A 39 7.22 3.52 -9.52
CA ASP A 39 6.34 4.62 -9.92
C ASP A 39 5.93 5.53 -8.75
N PHE A 40 6.80 6.45 -8.42
CA PHE A 40 6.58 7.50 -7.42
C PHE A 40 6.02 8.80 -8.02
N GLY A 41 5.50 8.77 -9.25
CA GLY A 41 5.00 9.95 -9.97
C GLY A 41 3.85 10.69 -9.27
N LEU A 42 3.09 10.00 -8.45
CA LEU A 42 2.02 10.58 -7.64
C LEU A 42 2.37 10.76 -6.16
N SER A 43 3.56 10.34 -5.73
CA SER A 43 3.98 10.44 -4.33
C SER A 43 4.17 11.90 -3.89
N THR A 44 4.02 12.14 -2.61
CA THR A 44 4.28 13.46 -2.03
C THR A 44 4.75 13.35 -0.58
N HIS A 45 5.47 14.36 -0.12
CA HIS A 45 5.71 14.54 1.31
C HIS A 45 4.46 15.09 1.99
N TYR A 46 4.27 14.74 3.26
CA TYR A 46 3.23 15.29 4.12
C TYR A 46 3.80 15.65 5.49
N ARG A 47 3.10 16.54 6.21
CA ARG A 47 3.43 16.89 7.59
C ARG A 47 2.44 16.21 8.54
N ALA A 48 2.88 15.92 9.75
CA ALA A 48 1.99 15.39 10.77
C ALA A 48 0.79 16.33 10.98
N GLY A 49 -0.43 15.77 10.91
CA GLY A 49 -1.68 16.53 11.00
C GLY A 49 -2.12 17.24 9.72
N GLU A 50 -1.31 17.21 8.65
CA GLU A 50 -1.70 17.78 7.36
C GLU A 50 -2.73 16.89 6.67
N ARG A 51 -3.75 17.53 6.05
CA ARG A 51 -4.72 16.87 5.18
C ARG A 51 -4.39 17.15 3.73
N LEU A 52 -4.23 16.08 2.96
CA LEU A 52 -4.07 16.16 1.51
C LEU A 52 -5.45 16.28 0.84
N THR A 53 -5.51 17.00 -0.28
CA THR A 53 -6.80 17.32 -0.94
C THR A 53 -6.87 16.92 -2.42
N ARG A 54 -5.71 16.66 -3.05
CA ARG A 54 -5.66 16.32 -4.47
C ARG A 54 -6.16 14.88 -4.68
N VAL A 55 -7.21 14.71 -5.47
CA VAL A 55 -7.71 13.39 -5.89
C VAL A 55 -6.76 12.82 -6.94
N VAL A 56 -6.08 11.74 -6.60
CA VAL A 56 -5.13 11.01 -7.45
C VAL A 56 -5.23 9.51 -7.17
N GLY A 57 -4.64 8.70 -8.02
CA GLY A 57 -4.60 7.25 -7.88
C GLY A 57 -5.57 6.53 -8.81
N SER A 58 -5.43 5.23 -8.86
CA SER A 58 -6.19 4.34 -9.76
C SER A 58 -7.53 3.95 -9.16
N SER A 59 -8.61 3.98 -9.95
CA SER A 59 -10.00 3.91 -9.50
C SER A 59 -10.33 2.73 -8.58
N TYR A 60 -9.80 1.54 -8.84
CA TYR A 60 -10.07 0.37 -8.01
C TYR A 60 -9.41 0.42 -6.62
N TYR A 61 -8.31 1.15 -6.48
CA TYR A 61 -7.44 1.15 -5.30
C TYR A 61 -7.60 2.39 -4.42
N VAL A 62 -8.28 3.44 -4.94
CA VAL A 62 -8.39 4.73 -4.27
C VAL A 62 -9.21 4.62 -2.97
N ALA A 63 -8.73 5.26 -1.91
CA ALA A 63 -9.44 5.28 -0.63
C ALA A 63 -10.65 6.26 -0.65
N PRO A 64 -11.73 5.97 0.12
CA PRO A 64 -12.93 6.82 0.14
C PRO A 64 -12.64 8.26 0.60
N GLU A 65 -11.70 8.46 1.52
CA GLU A 65 -11.28 9.79 1.98
C GLU A 65 -10.51 10.59 0.92
N VAL A 66 -9.83 9.92 -0.03
CA VAL A 66 -9.20 10.58 -1.19
C VAL A 66 -10.27 11.17 -2.09
N LEU A 67 -11.34 10.41 -2.35
CA LEU A 67 -12.49 10.88 -3.12
C LEU A 67 -13.20 12.07 -2.43
N LYS A 68 -13.16 12.11 -1.10
CA LYS A 68 -13.69 13.21 -0.26
C LYS A 68 -12.72 14.40 -0.14
N LYS A 69 -11.54 14.34 -0.77
CA LYS A 69 -10.54 15.42 -0.78
C LYS A 69 -10.05 15.83 0.62
N SER A 70 -9.98 14.89 1.56
CA SER A 70 -9.45 15.13 2.91
C SER A 70 -8.85 13.85 3.47
N TYR A 71 -7.56 13.59 3.23
CA TYR A 71 -6.92 12.32 3.53
C TYR A 71 -5.49 12.48 4.06
N THR A 72 -4.95 11.39 4.57
CA THR A 72 -3.59 11.25 5.09
C THR A 72 -2.88 10.07 4.40
N GLU A 73 -1.70 9.71 4.89
CA GLU A 73 -0.96 8.52 4.47
C GLU A 73 -1.75 7.20 4.65
N ALA A 74 -2.77 7.21 5.48
CA ALA A 74 -3.64 6.04 5.69
C ALA A 74 -4.32 5.56 4.40
N CYS A 75 -4.41 6.40 3.36
CA CYS A 75 -4.94 5.99 2.06
C CYS A 75 -4.11 4.88 1.40
N ASP A 76 -2.79 4.82 1.65
CA ASP A 76 -1.93 3.75 1.13
C ASP A 76 -2.29 2.39 1.75
N LEU A 77 -2.71 2.38 3.02
CA LEU A 77 -3.13 1.14 3.71
C LEU A 77 -4.46 0.60 3.15
N TRP A 78 -5.38 1.49 2.77
CA TRP A 78 -6.59 1.09 2.05
C TRP A 78 -6.22 0.43 0.71
N SER A 79 -5.36 1.06 -0.08
CA SER A 79 -4.91 0.50 -1.36
C SER A 79 -4.23 -0.86 -1.19
N LEU A 80 -3.41 -1.04 -0.14
CA LEU A 80 -2.87 -2.36 0.22
C LEU A 80 -3.96 -3.36 0.60
N GLY A 81 -5.00 -2.93 1.31
CA GLY A 81 -6.14 -3.77 1.64
C GLY A 81 -6.85 -4.29 0.39
N VAL A 82 -7.06 -3.41 -0.61
CA VAL A 82 -7.60 -3.80 -1.92
C VAL A 82 -6.68 -4.81 -2.62
N ILE A 83 -5.37 -4.55 -2.63
CA ILE A 83 -4.39 -5.46 -3.23
C ILE A 83 -4.46 -6.84 -2.57
N VAL A 84 -4.44 -6.91 -1.22
CA VAL A 84 -4.50 -8.19 -0.50
C VAL A 84 -5.82 -8.91 -0.76
N TYR A 85 -6.95 -8.20 -0.74
CA TYR A 85 -8.25 -8.77 -1.09
C TYR A 85 -8.21 -9.42 -2.49
N MET A 86 -7.69 -8.71 -3.50
CA MET A 86 -7.59 -9.21 -4.87
C MET A 86 -6.63 -10.41 -4.99
N LEU A 87 -5.53 -10.42 -4.26
CA LEU A 87 -4.58 -11.54 -4.24
C LEU A 87 -5.19 -12.81 -3.63
N LEU A 88 -6.10 -12.66 -2.66
CA LEU A 88 -6.76 -13.78 -2.01
C LEU A 88 -7.98 -14.30 -2.79
N SER A 89 -8.70 -13.42 -3.47
CA SER A 89 -9.99 -13.74 -4.09
C SER A 89 -9.98 -13.80 -5.63
N GLY A 90 -8.96 -13.19 -6.26
CA GLY A 90 -8.94 -12.99 -7.71
C GLY A 90 -9.90 -11.90 -8.22
N ALA A 91 -10.61 -11.18 -7.35
CA ALA A 91 -11.60 -10.16 -7.71
C ALA A 91 -11.45 -8.90 -6.84
N PRO A 92 -11.81 -7.70 -7.31
CA PRO A 92 -11.77 -6.49 -6.50
C PRO A 92 -12.91 -6.48 -5.46
N PRO A 93 -12.70 -5.85 -4.27
CA PRO A 93 -13.76 -5.71 -3.26
C PRO A 93 -14.85 -4.71 -3.68
N PHE A 94 -14.51 -3.75 -4.51
CA PHE A 94 -15.41 -2.73 -5.03
C PHE A 94 -15.41 -2.79 -6.55
N TYR A 95 -16.58 -2.81 -7.15
CA TYR A 95 -16.73 -2.92 -8.60
C TYR A 95 -17.94 -2.15 -9.11
N GLY A 96 -17.97 -1.89 -10.40
CA GLY A 96 -19.04 -1.16 -11.08
C GLY A 96 -18.87 -1.22 -12.58
N LYS A 97 -19.92 -0.83 -13.30
CA LYS A 97 -19.95 -0.86 -14.77
C LYS A 97 -19.04 0.20 -15.44
N ASN A 98 -18.60 1.17 -14.69
CA ASN A 98 -17.71 2.25 -15.11
C ASN A 98 -17.01 2.85 -13.87
N ASP A 99 -16.07 3.77 -14.08
CA ASP A 99 -15.29 4.43 -13.03
C ASP A 99 -16.15 5.14 -11.97
N GLU A 100 -17.23 5.80 -12.39
CA GLU A 100 -18.14 6.50 -11.48
C GLU A 100 -18.86 5.52 -10.55
N ALA A 101 -19.31 4.37 -11.09
CA ALA A 101 -19.97 3.33 -10.32
C ALA A 101 -19.00 2.66 -9.33
N ILE A 102 -17.73 2.44 -9.73
CA ILE A 102 -16.68 1.92 -8.84
C ILE A 102 -16.44 2.92 -7.69
N LYS A 103 -16.24 4.20 -7.98
CA LYS A 103 -16.04 5.24 -6.97
C LYS A 103 -17.26 5.37 -6.04
N ALA A 104 -18.47 5.24 -6.56
CA ALA A 104 -19.68 5.24 -5.75
C ALA A 104 -19.72 4.05 -4.78
N SER A 105 -19.34 2.84 -5.23
CA SER A 105 -19.21 1.65 -4.38
C SER A 105 -18.15 1.84 -3.29
N ILE A 106 -17.00 2.42 -3.62
CA ILE A 106 -15.95 2.75 -2.63
C ILE A 106 -16.45 3.75 -1.59
N VAL A 107 -17.19 4.79 -2.01
CA VAL A 107 -17.76 5.79 -1.09
C VAL A 107 -18.82 5.18 -0.17
N GLN A 108 -19.56 4.16 -0.62
CA GLN A 108 -20.46 3.38 0.25
C GLN A 108 -19.66 2.57 1.27
N GLY A 109 -18.49 2.04 0.86
CA GLY A 109 -17.57 1.32 1.74
C GLY A 109 -18.06 -0.08 2.13
N GLU A 110 -19.10 -0.58 1.49
CA GLU A 110 -19.65 -1.91 1.75
C GLU A 110 -18.99 -2.94 0.83
N TYR A 111 -18.39 -3.96 1.42
CA TYR A 111 -17.85 -5.12 0.72
C TYR A 111 -18.12 -6.39 1.54
N THR A 112 -18.00 -7.54 0.92
CA THR A 112 -18.22 -8.83 1.56
C THR A 112 -17.06 -9.78 1.23
N PHE A 113 -17.03 -10.92 1.90
CA PHE A 113 -16.15 -12.04 1.57
C PHE A 113 -17.01 -13.18 1.01
N PRO A 114 -17.30 -13.20 -0.32
CA PRO A 114 -18.14 -14.23 -0.92
C PRO A 114 -17.54 -15.61 -0.68
N HIS A 115 -18.33 -16.55 -0.18
CA HIS A 115 -17.87 -17.89 0.17
C HIS A 115 -17.18 -18.60 -1.01
N GLU A 116 -17.66 -18.39 -2.24
CA GLU A 116 -17.11 -19.01 -3.44
C GLU A 116 -15.64 -18.57 -3.71
N LEU A 117 -15.29 -17.37 -3.30
CA LEU A 117 -13.95 -16.79 -3.50
C LEU A 117 -13.05 -16.96 -2.27
N PHE A 118 -13.63 -17.13 -1.07
CA PHE A 118 -12.90 -17.12 0.19
C PHE A 118 -12.94 -18.43 0.97
N ARG A 119 -13.53 -19.51 0.42
CA ARG A 119 -13.69 -20.81 1.10
C ARG A 119 -12.36 -21.42 1.61
N ASP A 120 -11.25 -21.15 0.91
CA ASP A 120 -9.92 -21.67 1.23
C ASP A 120 -9.02 -20.59 1.88
N VAL A 121 -9.59 -19.44 2.26
CA VAL A 121 -8.91 -18.33 2.92
C VAL A 121 -9.20 -18.35 4.41
N SER A 122 -8.16 -18.22 5.25
CA SER A 122 -8.35 -18.27 6.71
C SER A 122 -9.06 -17.02 7.25
N ASP A 123 -9.73 -17.18 8.40
CA ASP A 123 -10.39 -16.07 9.09
C ASP A 123 -9.43 -14.96 9.47
N GLU A 124 -8.16 -15.31 9.82
CA GLU A 124 -7.12 -14.33 10.12
C GLU A 124 -6.72 -13.50 8.89
N ALA A 125 -6.72 -14.11 7.69
CA ALA A 125 -6.45 -13.38 6.45
C ALA A 125 -7.60 -12.41 6.14
N MET A 126 -8.86 -12.84 6.29
CA MET A 126 -10.03 -11.99 6.12
C MET A 126 -10.06 -10.86 7.16
N ALA A 127 -9.72 -11.16 8.42
CA ALA A 127 -9.57 -10.16 9.49
C ALA A 127 -8.48 -9.14 9.14
N PHE A 128 -7.33 -9.59 8.62
CA PHE A 128 -6.26 -8.69 8.17
C PHE A 128 -6.75 -7.72 7.09
N VAL A 129 -7.43 -8.21 6.06
CA VAL A 129 -8.03 -7.36 5.02
C VAL A 129 -8.97 -6.34 5.65
N SER A 130 -9.82 -6.76 6.60
CA SER A 130 -10.79 -5.89 7.25
C SER A 130 -10.13 -4.75 8.05
N THR A 131 -8.95 -4.99 8.66
CA THR A 131 -8.21 -3.92 9.34
C THR A 131 -7.68 -2.86 8.39
N LEU A 132 -7.31 -3.25 7.17
CA LEU A 132 -6.81 -2.34 6.13
C LEU A 132 -7.95 -1.62 5.40
N LEU A 133 -9.06 -2.30 5.14
CA LEU A 133 -10.25 -1.75 4.50
C LEU A 133 -11.24 -1.12 5.52
N SER A 134 -10.77 -0.76 6.72
CA SER A 134 -11.59 -0.01 7.67
C SER A 134 -11.95 1.35 7.08
N TYR A 135 -13.27 1.62 6.94
CA TYR A 135 -13.78 2.88 6.42
C TYR A 135 -13.44 4.07 7.32
N ASN A 136 -13.55 3.86 8.63
CA ASN A 136 -13.07 4.84 9.60
C ASN A 136 -11.55 4.76 9.70
N ILE A 137 -10.88 5.85 9.31
CA ILE A 137 -9.42 5.98 9.29
C ILE A 137 -8.80 5.73 10.67
N GLU A 138 -9.49 6.09 11.75
CA GLU A 138 -8.99 5.91 13.13
C GLU A 138 -8.87 4.43 13.53
N TYR A 139 -9.66 3.56 12.91
CA TYR A 139 -9.61 2.10 13.12
C TYR A 139 -8.77 1.39 12.06
N ARG A 140 -8.42 2.07 10.98
CA ARG A 140 -7.54 1.50 9.95
C ARG A 140 -6.13 1.35 10.51
N TYR A 141 -5.57 0.17 10.36
CA TYR A 141 -4.21 -0.09 10.82
C TYR A 141 -3.20 0.80 10.09
N THR A 142 -2.24 1.31 10.85
CA THR A 142 -0.99 1.85 10.30
C THR A 142 -0.13 0.72 9.74
N ALA A 143 0.84 1.04 8.89
CA ALA A 143 1.75 0.02 8.36
C ALA A 143 2.50 -0.74 9.46
N GLY A 144 2.87 -0.06 10.56
CA GLY A 144 3.52 -0.68 11.71
C GLY A 144 2.60 -1.67 12.44
N GLN A 145 1.34 -1.31 12.67
CA GLN A 145 0.36 -2.23 13.27
C GLN A 145 0.07 -3.42 12.37
N ALA A 146 -0.08 -3.18 11.06
CA ALA A 146 -0.34 -4.25 10.09
C ALA A 146 0.80 -5.29 10.06
N LEU A 147 2.05 -4.88 10.21
CA LEU A 147 3.21 -5.79 10.29
C LEU A 147 3.18 -6.75 11.50
N THR A 148 2.45 -6.41 12.56
CA THR A 148 2.32 -7.25 13.76
C THR A 148 1.03 -8.07 13.80
N HIS A 149 0.23 -8.05 12.74
CA HIS A 149 -1.03 -8.79 12.69
C HIS A 149 -0.79 -10.31 12.75
N PRO A 150 -1.60 -11.08 13.50
CA PRO A 150 -1.43 -12.53 13.67
C PRO A 150 -1.28 -13.30 12.35
N TRP A 151 -2.06 -12.95 11.33
CA TRP A 151 -1.97 -13.58 10.01
C TRP A 151 -0.55 -13.54 9.42
N LEU A 152 0.18 -12.45 9.60
CA LEU A 152 1.55 -12.30 9.10
C LEU A 152 2.57 -12.96 10.04
N THR A 153 2.37 -12.87 11.36
CA THR A 153 3.35 -13.36 12.34
C THR A 153 3.28 -14.87 12.55
N SER A 154 2.08 -15.47 12.44
CA SER A 154 1.87 -16.92 12.59
C SER A 154 2.30 -17.72 11.36
N ASN A 155 2.28 -17.10 10.17
CA ASN A 155 2.64 -17.76 8.91
C ASN A 155 4.03 -17.38 8.39
N CYS A 156 4.76 -16.50 9.10
CA CYS A 156 6.13 -16.22 8.77
C CYS A 156 7.03 -17.30 9.37
N ASP A 157 7.66 -18.10 8.52
CA ASP A 157 8.84 -18.88 8.90
C ASP A 157 9.84 -17.91 9.54
N GLN A 158 10.26 -18.18 10.78
CA GLN A 158 11.21 -17.31 11.51
C GLN A 158 12.49 -17.06 10.71
N ASP A 159 12.89 -18.02 9.86
CA ASP A 159 14.02 -17.90 8.94
C ASP A 159 13.79 -16.87 7.82
N ALA A 160 12.56 -16.71 7.33
CA ALA A 160 12.24 -15.70 6.33
C ALA A 160 12.26 -14.27 6.92
N LEU A 161 11.83 -14.12 8.18
CA LEU A 161 11.93 -12.87 8.94
C LEU A 161 13.39 -12.47 9.21
N GLN A 162 14.26 -13.43 9.47
CA GLN A 162 15.68 -13.16 9.70
C GLN A 162 16.37 -12.75 8.39
N ARG A 163 16.09 -13.41 7.27
CA ARG A 163 16.61 -13.04 5.94
C ARG A 163 16.20 -11.63 5.50
N THR A 164 14.98 -11.18 5.82
CA THR A 164 14.55 -9.81 5.53
C THR A 164 15.23 -8.77 6.42
N LYS A 165 15.52 -9.09 7.68
CA LYS A 165 16.30 -8.22 8.58
C LYS A 165 17.76 -8.08 8.15
N ASP A 166 18.37 -9.15 7.69
CA ASP A 166 19.75 -9.18 7.23
C ASP A 166 19.91 -8.52 5.85
N GLY A 167 18.92 -8.70 4.96
CA GLY A 167 18.86 -8.01 3.66
C GLY A 167 18.66 -6.49 3.78
N ALA A 168 17.89 -6.03 4.76
CA ALA A 168 17.69 -4.60 5.02
C ALA A 168 18.97 -3.91 5.57
N ARG A 169 19.87 -4.66 6.23
CA ARG A 169 21.19 -4.15 6.66
C ARG A 169 22.20 -4.08 5.52
N GLY A 170 22.04 -4.89 4.46
CA GLY A 170 22.94 -4.93 3.29
C GLY A 170 22.56 -3.99 2.15
N ALA A 171 21.33 -3.53 2.08
CA ALA A 171 20.86 -2.60 1.06
C ALA A 171 21.12 -1.16 1.51
N GLY A 172 22.41 -0.77 1.54
CA GLY A 172 22.78 0.64 1.54
C GLY A 172 22.26 1.28 0.26
N ILE A 173 21.15 2.01 0.38
CA ILE A 173 20.60 2.81 -0.72
C ILE A 173 21.62 3.92 -1.02
N MET A 174 22.38 3.77 -2.09
CA MET A 174 23.13 4.89 -2.68
C MET A 174 22.09 5.85 -3.27
N ILE A 175 21.76 6.89 -2.51
CA ILE A 175 21.09 8.06 -3.06
C ILE A 175 22.21 8.87 -3.71
N GLU A 176 22.38 8.75 -5.02
CA GLU A 176 23.17 9.72 -5.77
C GLU A 176 22.46 11.07 -5.69
N SER A 177 23.01 11.95 -4.86
CA SER A 177 22.64 13.35 -4.82
C SER A 177 23.20 14.04 -6.06
N SER A 178 22.40 14.15 -7.11
CA SER A 178 22.73 15.05 -8.22
C SER A 178 22.46 16.49 -7.78
N THR A 179 23.37 17.05 -6.99
CA THR A 179 23.48 18.50 -6.79
C THR A 179 24.47 19.05 -7.81
N SER A 180 24.05 19.24 -9.05
CA SER A 180 24.70 20.17 -9.96
C SER A 180 24.25 21.58 -9.61
N ARG A 181 25.09 22.30 -8.86
CA ARG A 181 24.99 23.76 -8.74
C ARG A 181 25.31 24.37 -10.11
N PRO A 182 24.52 25.33 -10.62
CA PRO A 182 24.98 26.15 -11.74
C PRO A 182 26.05 27.13 -11.22
N GLU A 183 27.18 27.18 -11.92
CA GLU A 183 28.20 28.20 -11.71
C GLU A 183 27.63 29.58 -12.06
N PRO A 184 28.05 30.64 -11.33
CA PRO A 184 27.68 32.01 -11.67
C PRO A 184 28.44 32.48 -12.92
N MET A 185 27.68 32.93 -13.92
CA MET A 185 28.19 33.63 -15.09
C MET A 185 28.87 34.93 -14.65
N GLN A 186 30.16 35.04 -14.91
CA GLN A 186 30.91 36.31 -14.79
C GLN A 186 30.59 37.17 -16.02
N LEU A 187 30.28 38.44 -15.76
CA LEU A 187 30.20 39.53 -16.73
C LEU A 187 31.57 39.90 -17.27
#